data_8beac82245e85eea60a3f18834d86fb6
#
_entry.id   8beac82245e85eea60a3f18834d86fb6
#
_cell.length_a   1.000
_cell.length_b   1.000
_cell.length_c   1.000
_cell.angle_alpha   90.00
_cell.angle_beta   90.00
_cell.angle_gamma   90.00
#
_symmetry.space_group_name_H-M   'P 1'
#
loop_
_entity.id
_entity.type
_entity.pdbx_description
1 polymer ?
#
loop_
_entity_poly.entity_id
_entity_poly.type
_entity_poly.pdbx_seq_one_letter_code
_entity_poly.pdbx_strand_id
1 'polypeptide(L)'
;MIFRNSEISLSRKLKTEVIQSSNSSTMAAIRKLKTEEFQSLNSSTMAATRLDGEPQQQQHAVADDPDMVADEVAKLVQMSEQNRTARRKLGFFSCGTGNPIDDCWRCDRNWHKNRKRLADCGIGFGRNAIGGRDGRFYIVTDPTDEDVVNPKPGTLRHAVIQEEPLWIVFKRDMVIELKQELIMNSFKTIDARGSNVHIANGACITIQFITNVIIHGLHIHDCKPTGNAMVRSSPSHFGWRTMADGDAVSIFGSSHIWIDHNSLSHCADGLVDAVMGSTAITVSNNHFTHHNEVMLLGHSDSYTKDKLMQVTIAYNHFGEGLVQRMPRCRHGYFHVVNNDYTHWEMYAIGGSAEPTINSQGNRYAAPMDRFAKEVTKRVETDASEWKKWNWRSEGDLLLNGAFFRPSGAGASASYGRASSLAAKPSSMVDTITSTAGALGCRKGRPC
;
A
#
# COMPACT_ATOMS: atom_id res chain seq x y z
N MET A 1 30.58 -45.16 -5.49
CA MET A 1 29.26 -44.54 -5.35
C MET A 1 29.08 -43.78 -4.02
N ILE A 2 30.17 -43.44 -3.30
CA ILE A 2 30.14 -42.81 -1.96
C ILE A 2 30.70 -41.37 -1.97
N PHE A 3 31.27 -40.89 -3.07
CA PHE A 3 31.88 -39.54 -3.15
C PHE A 3 30.97 -38.44 -3.74
N ARG A 4 29.72 -38.73 -4.16
CA ARG A 4 28.82 -37.73 -4.74
C ARG A 4 27.82 -37.08 -3.77
N ASN A 5 27.67 -37.63 -2.55
CA ASN A 5 26.69 -37.11 -1.58
C ASN A 5 27.26 -36.08 -0.59
N SER A 6 28.60 -35.94 -0.47
CA SER A 6 29.23 -34.97 0.42
C SER A 6 29.32 -33.55 -0.17
N GLU A 7 29.50 -33.42 -1.49
CA GLU A 7 29.57 -32.11 -2.15
C GLU A 7 28.21 -31.39 -2.24
N ILE A 8 27.13 -32.15 -2.38
CA ILE A 8 25.77 -31.57 -2.42
C ILE A 8 25.32 -31.08 -1.05
N SER A 9 25.79 -31.72 0.04
CA SER A 9 25.50 -31.30 1.41
C SER A 9 26.27 -30.01 1.78
N LEU A 10 27.53 -29.88 1.37
CA LEU A 10 28.35 -28.71 1.63
C LEU A 10 27.87 -27.49 0.83
N SER A 11 27.47 -27.69 -0.42
CA SER A 11 26.91 -26.64 -1.28
C SER A 11 25.58 -26.08 -0.75
N ARG A 12 24.74 -26.92 -0.15
CA ARG A 12 23.49 -26.46 0.51
C ARG A 12 23.73 -25.69 1.81
N LYS A 13 24.69 -26.14 2.64
CA LYS A 13 25.04 -25.43 3.88
C LYS A 13 25.68 -24.05 3.59
N LEU A 14 26.61 -23.99 2.67
CA LEU A 14 27.23 -22.70 2.25
C LEU A 14 26.23 -21.73 1.61
N LYS A 15 25.25 -22.21 0.83
CA LYS A 15 24.18 -21.35 0.31
C LYS A 15 23.25 -20.82 1.43
N THR A 16 22.97 -21.61 2.44
CA THR A 16 22.11 -21.18 3.56
C THR A 16 22.82 -20.17 4.46
N GLU A 17 24.12 -20.32 4.72
CA GLU A 17 24.90 -19.36 5.52
C GLU A 17 25.17 -18.05 4.77
N VAL A 18 25.38 -18.08 3.46
CA VAL A 18 25.54 -16.88 2.63
C VAL A 18 24.22 -16.12 2.52
N ILE A 19 23.08 -16.80 2.49
CA ILE A 19 21.74 -16.15 2.47
C ILE A 19 21.41 -15.54 3.83
N GLN A 20 21.83 -16.14 4.95
CA GLN A 20 21.57 -15.57 6.28
C GLN A 20 22.48 -14.41 6.67
N SER A 21 23.71 -14.33 6.15
CA SER A 21 24.62 -13.22 6.44
C SER A 21 24.45 -12.00 5.53
N SER A 22 23.85 -12.14 4.35
CA SER A 22 23.68 -11.03 3.38
C SER A 22 22.44 -10.16 3.63
N ASN A 23 21.43 -10.65 4.37
CA ASN A 23 20.12 -10.00 4.41
C ASN A 23 20.00 -8.80 5.36
N SER A 24 20.86 -8.63 6.36
CA SER A 24 20.72 -7.51 7.32
C SER A 24 21.63 -6.32 6.99
N SER A 25 22.89 -6.56 6.67
CA SER A 25 23.85 -5.46 6.43
C SER A 25 23.82 -4.91 5.01
N THR A 26 23.53 -5.74 4.00
CA THR A 26 23.44 -5.29 2.59
C THR A 26 22.18 -4.46 2.35
N MET A 27 21.06 -4.83 2.96
CA MET A 27 19.81 -4.06 2.88
C MET A 27 19.87 -2.75 3.67
N ALA A 28 20.58 -2.72 4.80
CA ALA A 28 20.86 -1.48 5.52
C ALA A 28 21.79 -0.55 4.72
N ALA A 29 22.77 -1.10 4.00
CA ALA A 29 23.66 -0.34 3.13
C ALA A 29 22.94 0.23 1.90
N ILE A 30 22.06 -0.54 1.27
CA ILE A 30 21.22 -0.07 0.15
C ILE A 30 20.24 1.01 0.61
N ARG A 31 19.64 0.88 1.79
CA ARG A 31 18.77 1.90 2.37
C ARG A 31 19.53 3.18 2.73
N LYS A 32 20.77 3.07 3.22
CA LYS A 32 21.63 4.22 3.52
C LYS A 32 22.08 4.93 2.24
N LEU A 33 22.43 4.20 1.19
CA LEU A 33 22.77 4.74 -0.12
C LEU A 33 21.58 5.47 -0.76
N LYS A 34 20.35 4.93 -0.67
CA LYS A 34 19.13 5.61 -1.15
C LYS A 34 18.89 6.96 -0.45
N THR A 35 19.20 7.08 0.84
CA THR A 35 19.06 8.34 1.58
C THR A 35 20.13 9.35 1.18
N GLU A 36 21.37 8.91 0.98
CA GLU A 36 22.50 9.75 0.60
C GLU A 36 22.43 10.18 -0.88
N GLU A 37 22.00 9.32 -1.81
CA GLU A 37 21.77 9.65 -3.22
C GLU A 37 20.61 10.64 -3.41
N PHE A 38 19.53 10.48 -2.65
CA PHE A 38 18.41 11.42 -2.70
C PHE A 38 18.81 12.83 -2.22
N GLN A 39 19.73 12.91 -1.26
CA GLN A 39 20.33 14.19 -0.82
C GLN A 39 21.33 14.75 -1.82
N SER A 40 22.07 13.90 -2.56
CA SER A 40 23.06 14.36 -3.55
C SER A 40 22.43 14.82 -4.86
N LEU A 41 21.29 14.24 -5.28
CA LEU A 41 20.54 14.65 -6.47
C LEU A 41 19.94 16.06 -6.33
N ASN A 42 19.62 16.49 -5.10
CA ASN A 42 19.16 17.86 -4.84
C ASN A 42 20.27 18.92 -4.95
N SER A 43 21.54 18.54 -4.92
CA SER A 43 22.67 19.49 -5.00
C SER A 43 23.28 19.65 -6.40
N SER A 44 22.97 18.75 -7.35
CA SER A 44 23.58 18.76 -8.70
C SER A 44 22.69 19.38 -9.81
N THR A 45 21.48 19.84 -9.51
CA THR A 45 20.55 20.45 -10.49
C THR A 45 20.65 21.99 -10.55
N MET A 46 21.66 22.59 -9.96
CA MET A 46 21.87 24.06 -9.96
C MET A 46 22.84 24.56 -11.03
N ALA A 47 22.85 23.99 -12.23
CA ALA A 47 23.59 24.59 -13.35
C ALA A 47 22.93 24.27 -14.70
N ALA A 48 21.85 24.99 -15.02
CA ALA A 48 21.43 25.16 -16.41
C ALA A 48 20.72 26.50 -16.59
N THR A 49 21.38 27.36 -17.27
CA THR A 49 21.10 28.67 -17.87
C THR A 49 19.65 29.08 -18.06
N ARG A 50 19.34 30.30 -17.57
CA ARG A 50 18.16 31.10 -17.90
C ARG A 50 18.05 31.38 -19.40
N LEU A 51 16.89 31.12 -19.95
CA LEU A 51 16.33 31.83 -21.13
C LEU A 51 14.88 32.22 -20.80
N ASP A 52 14.56 33.44 -21.19
CA ASP A 52 13.41 34.21 -20.76
C ASP A 52 12.05 33.74 -21.27
N GLY A 53 11.06 33.80 -20.40
CA GLY A 53 9.67 34.19 -20.72
C GLY A 53 8.72 33.11 -21.24
N GLU A 54 8.01 32.44 -20.30
CA GLU A 54 6.63 32.01 -20.50
C GLU A 54 5.94 31.59 -19.17
N PRO A 55 4.61 31.47 -19.08
CA PRO A 55 3.90 31.45 -17.81
C PRO A 55 4.14 30.17 -17.01
N GLN A 56 4.33 30.33 -15.72
CA GLN A 56 4.57 29.26 -14.73
C GLN A 56 3.45 28.21 -14.76
N GLN A 57 3.65 27.13 -15.50
CA GLN A 57 2.92 25.88 -15.28
C GLN A 57 3.57 25.18 -14.08
N GLN A 58 2.74 24.87 -13.08
CA GLN A 58 3.15 24.12 -11.89
C GLN A 58 3.81 22.80 -12.29
N GLN A 59 5.11 22.70 -12.07
CA GLN A 59 5.89 21.48 -12.24
C GLN A 59 5.59 20.52 -11.08
N HIS A 60 4.81 19.48 -11.32
CA HIS A 60 4.46 18.45 -10.34
C HIS A 60 5.28 17.16 -10.46
N ALA A 61 6.52 17.22 -10.95
CA ALA A 61 7.23 15.99 -11.30
C ALA A 61 8.34 15.55 -10.30
N VAL A 62 8.94 16.48 -9.58
CA VAL A 62 9.91 16.18 -8.49
C VAL A 62 9.78 17.29 -7.48
N ALA A 63 9.47 16.99 -6.24
CA ALA A 63 9.49 18.00 -5.19
C ALA A 63 10.94 18.33 -4.82
N ASP A 64 11.31 19.59 -4.95
CA ASP A 64 12.64 20.08 -4.55
C ASP A 64 12.87 19.93 -3.04
N ASP A 65 11.79 19.82 -2.25
CA ASP A 65 11.82 19.58 -0.81
C ASP A 65 10.70 18.60 -0.40
N PRO A 66 11.02 17.31 -0.13
CA PRO A 66 10.06 16.32 0.33
C PRO A 66 9.35 16.70 1.62
N ASP A 67 10.01 17.48 2.48
CA ASP A 67 9.45 17.92 3.75
C ASP A 67 8.36 18.98 3.55
N MET A 68 8.53 19.89 2.60
CA MET A 68 7.47 20.84 2.22
C MET A 68 6.23 20.13 1.65
N VAL A 69 6.43 19.11 0.83
CA VAL A 69 5.31 18.31 0.29
C VAL A 69 4.58 17.57 1.39
N ALA A 70 5.29 16.99 2.36
CA ALA A 70 4.67 16.33 3.50
C ALA A 70 3.82 17.31 4.35
N ASP A 71 4.29 18.54 4.56
CA ASP A 71 3.55 19.58 5.29
C ASP A 71 2.31 20.06 4.50
N GLU A 72 2.40 20.19 3.18
CA GLU A 72 1.26 20.54 2.32
C GLU A 72 0.22 19.43 2.30
N VAL A 73 0.65 18.17 2.18
CA VAL A 73 -0.21 17.01 2.28
C VAL A 73 -0.93 16.94 3.63
N ALA A 74 -0.23 17.21 4.74
CA ALA A 74 -0.83 17.26 6.06
C ALA A 74 -1.91 18.34 6.17
N LYS A 75 -1.70 19.51 5.57
CA LYS A 75 -2.70 20.61 5.52
C LYS A 75 -3.92 20.20 4.69
N LEU A 76 -3.74 19.57 3.53
CA LEU A 76 -4.82 19.07 2.68
C LEU A 76 -5.68 18.03 3.41
N VAL A 77 -5.05 17.12 4.14
CA VAL A 77 -5.76 16.13 4.99
C VAL A 77 -6.58 16.83 6.06
N GLN A 78 -6.01 17.80 6.76
CA GLN A 78 -6.70 18.55 7.81
C GLN A 78 -7.89 19.34 7.25
N MET A 79 -7.75 19.99 6.09
CA MET A 79 -8.84 20.69 5.41
C MET A 79 -9.94 19.72 4.95
N SER A 80 -9.58 18.53 4.45
CA SER A 80 -10.55 17.51 4.02
C SER A 80 -11.37 16.96 5.18
N GLU A 81 -10.78 16.89 6.38
CA GLU A 81 -11.48 16.48 7.59
C GLU A 81 -12.52 17.51 8.07
N GLN A 82 -12.26 18.79 7.89
CA GLN A 82 -13.18 19.87 8.26
C GLN A 82 -14.43 19.89 7.36
N ASN A 83 -14.35 19.47 6.11
CA ASN A 83 -15.47 19.38 5.17
C ASN A 83 -16.33 18.10 5.33
N ARG A 84 -16.23 17.43 6.44
CA ARG A 84 -16.73 16.07 6.74
C ARG A 84 -18.26 15.92 6.78
N THR A 85 -19.01 16.98 7.01
CA THR A 85 -20.46 16.92 7.32
C THR A 85 -21.38 16.84 6.09
N ALA A 86 -20.90 17.14 4.89
CA ALA A 86 -21.72 17.27 3.70
C ALA A 86 -21.98 15.97 2.91
N ARG A 87 -21.23 14.88 3.14
CA ARG A 87 -21.26 13.68 2.25
C ARG A 87 -22.04 12.46 2.75
N ARG A 88 -22.65 12.47 3.93
CA ARG A 88 -23.41 11.32 4.47
C ARG A 88 -24.88 11.37 4.13
N LYS A 89 -25.24 11.17 2.86
CA LYS A 89 -26.54 10.60 2.47
C LYS A 89 -26.31 9.50 1.46
N LEU A 90 -25.70 8.40 1.90
CA LEU A 90 -25.60 7.17 1.12
C LEU A 90 -26.87 6.35 1.34
N GLY A 91 -27.49 5.99 0.22
CA GLY A 91 -28.78 5.35 0.18
C GLY A 91 -28.83 3.94 0.76
N PHE A 92 -30.02 3.54 1.07
CA PHE A 92 -30.56 2.46 1.85
C PHE A 92 -30.46 1.05 1.19
N PHE A 93 -29.38 0.71 0.51
CA PHE A 93 -29.21 -0.63 -0.08
C PHE A 93 -27.96 -1.30 0.47
N SER A 94 -28.11 -2.02 1.59
CA SER A 94 -27.10 -2.94 2.10
C SER A 94 -27.25 -4.29 1.39
N CYS A 95 -26.16 -4.85 0.89
CA CYS A 95 -26.13 -6.24 0.40
C CYS A 95 -26.18 -7.27 1.52
N GLY A 96 -26.10 -6.81 2.76
CA GLY A 96 -26.04 -7.72 3.90
C GLY A 96 -24.70 -8.44 4.06
N THR A 97 -23.64 -7.99 3.40
CA THR A 97 -22.30 -8.56 3.56
C THR A 97 -21.71 -8.25 4.94
N GLY A 98 -22.19 -7.20 5.59
CA GLY A 98 -21.64 -6.66 6.83
C GLY A 98 -20.40 -5.81 6.61
N ASN A 99 -19.82 -5.82 5.42
CA ASN A 99 -18.70 -4.98 5.03
C ASN A 99 -19.23 -3.66 4.44
N PRO A 100 -18.96 -2.50 5.05
CA PRO A 100 -19.56 -1.23 4.64
C PRO A 100 -19.11 -0.75 3.26
N ILE A 101 -17.93 -1.15 2.79
CA ILE A 101 -17.46 -0.85 1.44
C ILE A 101 -18.27 -1.65 0.42
N ASP A 102 -18.39 -2.95 0.65
CA ASP A 102 -19.11 -3.88 -0.21
C ASP A 102 -20.60 -3.55 -0.28
N ASP A 103 -21.20 -3.31 0.87
CA ASP A 103 -22.61 -2.92 0.97
C ASP A 103 -22.90 -1.61 0.23
N CYS A 104 -21.91 -0.76 0.01
CA CYS A 104 -22.05 0.52 -0.68
C CYS A 104 -22.19 0.36 -2.19
N TRP A 105 -21.46 -0.57 -2.84
CA TRP A 105 -21.42 -0.63 -4.32
C TRP A 105 -21.74 -2.00 -4.92
N ARG A 106 -21.44 -3.12 -4.23
CA ARG A 106 -21.50 -4.48 -4.81
C ARG A 106 -22.90 -4.97 -5.13
N CYS A 107 -23.92 -4.51 -4.40
CA CYS A 107 -25.33 -4.87 -4.64
C CYS A 107 -25.88 -4.37 -5.97
N ASP A 108 -25.30 -3.33 -6.51
CA ASP A 108 -25.79 -2.73 -7.75
C ASP A 108 -25.53 -3.65 -8.94
N ARG A 109 -26.57 -4.25 -9.51
CA ARG A 109 -26.48 -5.04 -10.76
C ARG A 109 -25.93 -4.22 -11.93
N ASN A 110 -26.06 -2.89 -11.85
CA ASN A 110 -25.57 -1.94 -12.85
C ASN A 110 -24.24 -1.30 -12.45
N TRP A 111 -23.48 -1.88 -11.49
CA TRP A 111 -22.19 -1.36 -11.05
C TRP A 111 -21.27 -1.00 -12.24
N HIS A 112 -21.34 -1.76 -13.33
CA HIS A 112 -20.54 -1.52 -14.54
C HIS A 112 -20.89 -0.23 -15.27
N LYS A 113 -22.12 0.29 -15.10
CA LYS A 113 -22.55 1.62 -15.57
C LYS A 113 -22.26 2.70 -14.54
N ASN A 114 -22.27 2.32 -13.25
CA ASN A 114 -22.11 3.21 -12.10
C ASN A 114 -20.72 3.09 -11.44
N ARG A 115 -19.67 2.74 -12.23
CA ARG A 115 -18.34 2.43 -11.70
C ARG A 115 -17.78 3.46 -10.75
N LYS A 116 -17.97 4.74 -11.05
CA LYS A 116 -17.44 5.87 -10.29
C LYS A 116 -18.04 6.03 -8.89
N ARG A 117 -19.21 5.39 -8.63
CA ARG A 117 -19.79 5.30 -7.29
C ARG A 117 -18.84 4.65 -6.28
N LEU A 118 -17.91 3.80 -6.71
CA LEU A 118 -16.88 3.23 -5.85
C LEU A 118 -16.16 4.32 -5.04
N ALA A 119 -15.81 5.44 -5.65
CA ALA A 119 -15.11 6.54 -4.95
C ALA A 119 -15.90 7.13 -3.76
N ASP A 120 -17.22 6.95 -3.72
CA ASP A 120 -18.06 7.41 -2.61
C ASP A 120 -18.13 6.40 -1.46
N CYS A 121 -17.59 5.20 -1.66
CA CYS A 121 -17.61 4.09 -0.70
C CYS A 121 -16.35 4.00 0.18
N GLY A 122 -15.38 4.90 -0.01
CA GLY A 122 -14.15 4.96 0.77
C GLY A 122 -14.41 5.17 2.27
N ILE A 123 -13.65 4.49 3.12
CA ILE A 123 -13.72 4.57 4.58
C ILE A 123 -12.34 4.84 5.17
N GLY A 124 -12.27 4.98 6.47
CA GLY A 124 -10.99 5.14 7.16
C GLY A 124 -10.33 6.48 6.90
N PHE A 125 -9.02 6.54 7.05
CA PHE A 125 -8.27 7.78 6.81
C PHE A 125 -8.21 8.13 5.32
N GLY A 126 -8.20 7.14 4.41
CA GLY A 126 -8.25 7.33 2.96
C GLY A 126 -9.64 7.59 2.37
N ARG A 127 -10.69 7.78 3.19
CA ARG A 127 -12.09 7.95 2.74
C ARG A 127 -12.34 9.10 1.76
N ASN A 128 -11.43 10.04 1.69
CA ASN A 128 -11.51 11.19 0.78
C ASN A 128 -10.72 10.97 -0.52
N ALA A 129 -10.15 9.77 -0.75
CA ALA A 129 -9.57 9.40 -2.02
C ALA A 129 -10.67 9.31 -3.09
N ILE A 130 -10.75 10.33 -3.94
CA ILE A 130 -11.76 10.37 -5.02
C ILE A 130 -11.27 9.74 -6.33
N GLY A 131 -9.95 9.49 -6.42
CA GLY A 131 -9.35 8.96 -7.64
C GLY A 131 -9.71 9.77 -8.87
N GLY A 132 -9.98 9.09 -9.97
CA GLY A 132 -10.42 9.67 -11.24
C GLY A 132 -11.93 9.91 -11.35
N ARG A 133 -12.68 10.05 -10.24
CA ARG A 133 -14.15 10.16 -10.24
C ARG A 133 -14.67 11.25 -11.17
N ASP A 134 -14.04 12.40 -11.16
CA ASP A 134 -14.52 13.57 -11.90
C ASP A 134 -13.95 13.64 -13.35
N GLY A 135 -13.08 12.69 -13.72
CA GLY A 135 -12.47 12.57 -15.04
C GLY A 135 -13.25 11.67 -16.01
N ARG A 136 -12.74 11.52 -17.21
CA ARG A 136 -13.29 10.62 -18.23
C ARG A 136 -12.85 9.17 -17.98
N PHE A 137 -13.52 8.21 -18.62
CA PHE A 137 -13.05 6.84 -18.70
C PHE A 137 -11.87 6.73 -19.68
N TYR A 138 -10.85 5.99 -19.27
CA TYR A 138 -9.78 5.53 -20.15
C TYR A 138 -9.82 4.00 -20.21
N ILE A 139 -9.82 3.44 -21.43
CA ILE A 139 -9.90 1.99 -21.63
C ILE A 139 -8.52 1.47 -22.02
N VAL A 140 -7.90 0.67 -21.17
CA VAL A 140 -6.68 -0.06 -21.49
C VAL A 140 -7.03 -1.20 -22.45
N THR A 141 -6.42 -1.18 -23.62
CA THR A 141 -6.64 -2.16 -24.69
C THR A 141 -5.41 -2.98 -25.02
N ASP A 142 -4.24 -2.45 -24.71
CA ASP A 142 -2.92 -3.01 -24.99
C ASP A 142 -2.19 -3.32 -23.65
N PRO A 143 -1.82 -4.59 -23.38
CA PRO A 143 -1.12 -4.96 -22.16
C PRO A 143 0.40 -4.68 -22.22
N THR A 144 0.94 -4.20 -23.35
CA THR A 144 2.37 -4.01 -23.52
C THR A 144 2.92 -2.76 -22.82
N ASP A 145 4.20 -2.75 -22.51
CA ASP A 145 4.95 -1.64 -21.91
C ASP A 145 6.35 -1.49 -22.57
N GLU A 146 6.39 -1.54 -23.91
CA GLU A 146 7.65 -1.63 -24.67
C GLU A 146 8.48 -0.35 -24.62
N ASP A 147 7.85 0.82 -24.60
CA ASP A 147 8.53 2.12 -24.51
C ASP A 147 8.06 2.89 -23.26
N VAL A 148 8.92 2.91 -22.24
CA VAL A 148 8.62 3.58 -20.98
C VAL A 148 8.81 5.11 -21.03
N VAL A 149 9.44 5.60 -22.10
CA VAL A 149 9.64 7.03 -22.37
C VAL A 149 8.54 7.58 -23.29
N ASN A 150 8.12 6.79 -24.30
CA ASN A 150 7.05 7.18 -25.22
C ASN A 150 5.94 6.12 -25.24
N PRO A 151 5.18 5.98 -24.13
CA PRO A 151 4.17 4.94 -24.00
C PRO A 151 3.04 5.13 -25.03
N LYS A 152 2.64 4.03 -25.65
CA LYS A 152 1.58 4.04 -26.68
C LYS A 152 0.20 4.34 -26.04
N PRO A 153 -0.65 5.13 -26.71
CA PRO A 153 -2.05 5.21 -26.37
C PRO A 153 -2.70 3.82 -26.30
N GLY A 154 -3.53 3.60 -25.29
CA GLY A 154 -4.17 2.30 -25.03
C GLY A 154 -3.42 1.44 -24.01
N THR A 155 -2.19 1.76 -23.62
CA THR A 155 -1.45 1.09 -22.55
C THR A 155 -1.79 1.66 -21.18
N LEU A 156 -1.51 0.90 -20.11
CA LEU A 156 -1.71 1.37 -18.73
C LEU A 156 -0.79 2.56 -18.41
N ARG A 157 0.50 2.48 -18.80
CA ARG A 157 1.46 3.57 -18.60
C ARG A 157 1.00 4.87 -19.25
N HIS A 158 0.51 4.82 -20.48
CA HIS A 158 -0.02 6.01 -21.15
C HIS A 158 -1.20 6.62 -20.37
N ALA A 159 -2.07 5.79 -19.78
CA ALA A 159 -3.20 6.27 -18.99
C ALA A 159 -2.78 7.00 -17.72
N VAL A 160 -1.87 6.39 -16.93
CA VAL A 160 -1.56 6.90 -15.58
C VAL A 160 -0.70 8.16 -15.59
N ILE A 161 0.05 8.42 -16.65
CA ILE A 161 0.89 9.63 -16.78
C ILE A 161 0.09 10.88 -17.22
N GLN A 162 -1.16 10.75 -17.67
CA GLN A 162 -1.97 11.92 -18.07
C GLN A 162 -2.20 12.86 -16.88
N GLU A 163 -2.24 14.16 -17.12
CA GLU A 163 -2.45 15.15 -16.06
C GLU A 163 -3.91 15.22 -15.61
N GLU A 164 -4.85 15.05 -16.56
CA GLU A 164 -6.27 15.07 -16.24
C GLU A 164 -6.71 13.90 -15.35
N PRO A 165 -7.76 14.06 -14.53
CA PRO A 165 -8.37 12.95 -13.79
C PRO A 165 -8.86 11.86 -14.74
N LEU A 166 -8.55 10.59 -14.44
CA LEU A 166 -8.96 9.44 -15.27
C LEU A 166 -9.49 8.28 -14.41
N TRP A 167 -10.61 7.71 -14.88
CA TRP A 167 -11.10 6.41 -14.43
C TRP A 167 -10.67 5.35 -15.42
N ILE A 168 -9.63 4.59 -15.07
CA ILE A 168 -8.95 3.64 -15.95
C ILE A 168 -9.60 2.26 -15.77
N VAL A 169 -10.07 1.70 -16.88
CA VAL A 169 -10.71 0.37 -16.96
C VAL A 169 -10.05 -0.47 -18.05
N PHE A 170 -10.30 -1.76 -18.05
CA PHE A 170 -9.66 -2.70 -18.97
C PHE A 170 -10.70 -3.30 -19.93
N LYS A 171 -10.32 -3.43 -21.20
CA LYS A 171 -11.20 -3.96 -22.25
C LYS A 171 -11.46 -5.46 -22.10
N ARG A 172 -10.47 -6.20 -21.57
CA ARG A 172 -10.44 -7.65 -21.42
C ARG A 172 -9.48 -8.07 -20.32
N ASP A 173 -9.45 -9.34 -20.00
CA ASP A 173 -8.42 -9.97 -19.16
C ASP A 173 -7.05 -9.76 -19.79
N MET A 174 -6.04 -9.46 -18.97
CA MET A 174 -4.68 -9.24 -19.45
C MET A 174 -3.64 -9.41 -18.34
N VAL A 175 -2.43 -9.77 -18.75
CA VAL A 175 -1.22 -9.70 -17.93
C VAL A 175 -0.37 -8.55 -18.46
N ILE A 176 -0.02 -7.63 -17.58
CA ILE A 176 0.82 -6.46 -17.89
C ILE A 176 2.17 -6.67 -17.21
N GLU A 177 3.21 -6.86 -18.01
CA GLU A 177 4.58 -6.90 -17.55
C GLU A 177 5.22 -5.52 -17.74
N LEU A 178 5.32 -4.77 -16.65
CA LEU A 178 5.92 -3.43 -16.69
C LEU A 178 7.44 -3.53 -16.79
N LYS A 179 8.03 -2.80 -17.75
CA LYS A 179 9.48 -2.78 -17.94
C LYS A 179 10.21 -1.92 -16.91
N GLN A 180 9.54 -0.88 -16.40
CA GLN A 180 10.03 0.01 -15.34
C GLN A 180 8.88 0.38 -14.41
N GLU A 181 9.18 0.92 -13.22
CA GLU A 181 8.18 1.43 -12.29
C GLU A 181 7.05 2.18 -13.00
N LEU A 182 5.82 1.89 -12.63
CA LEU A 182 4.65 2.61 -13.13
C LEU A 182 4.43 3.87 -12.29
N ILE A 183 5.07 4.95 -12.69
CA ILE A 183 4.89 6.27 -12.06
C ILE A 183 3.61 6.89 -12.61
N MET A 184 2.79 7.45 -11.71
CA MET A 184 1.50 7.99 -12.10
C MET A 184 1.29 9.42 -11.59
N ASN A 185 0.32 10.12 -12.18
CA ASN A 185 -0.16 11.42 -11.73
C ASN A 185 -1.36 11.31 -10.79
N SER A 186 -1.69 12.41 -10.12
CA SER A 186 -2.83 12.54 -9.22
C SER A 186 -4.18 12.25 -9.92
N PHE A 187 -5.21 12.00 -9.13
CA PHE A 187 -6.58 11.79 -9.58
C PHE A 187 -6.74 10.63 -10.58
N LYS A 188 -6.22 9.48 -10.20
CA LYS A 188 -6.33 8.25 -10.98
C LYS A 188 -7.07 7.17 -10.21
N THR A 189 -8.01 6.52 -10.89
CA THR A 189 -8.56 5.24 -10.43
C THR A 189 -8.18 4.16 -11.42
N ILE A 190 -7.52 3.10 -10.95
CA ILE A 190 -7.31 1.86 -11.69
C ILE A 190 -8.38 0.88 -11.23
N ASP A 191 -9.34 0.55 -12.09
CA ASP A 191 -10.52 -0.26 -11.78
C ASP A 191 -10.57 -1.49 -12.68
N ALA A 192 -10.13 -2.63 -12.16
CA ALA A 192 -10.11 -3.90 -12.89
C ALA A 192 -11.43 -4.69 -12.83
N ARG A 193 -12.47 -4.19 -12.16
CA ARG A 193 -13.76 -4.89 -12.06
C ARG A 193 -14.30 -5.29 -13.44
N GLY A 194 -14.63 -6.56 -13.58
CA GLY A 194 -15.17 -7.14 -14.82
C GLY A 194 -14.09 -7.62 -15.81
N SER A 195 -12.81 -7.55 -15.42
CA SER A 195 -11.69 -8.15 -16.14
C SER A 195 -10.70 -8.74 -15.12
N ASN A 196 -10.07 -9.85 -15.48
CA ASN A 196 -8.99 -10.43 -14.70
C ASN A 196 -7.66 -9.80 -15.16
N VAL A 197 -7.14 -8.86 -14.35
CA VAL A 197 -5.96 -8.06 -14.72
C VAL A 197 -4.83 -8.34 -13.74
N HIS A 198 -3.70 -8.75 -14.30
CA HIS A 198 -2.46 -9.00 -13.56
C HIS A 198 -1.42 -7.93 -13.92
N ILE A 199 -0.77 -7.36 -12.91
CA ILE A 199 0.51 -6.65 -13.03
C ILE A 199 1.54 -7.59 -12.43
N ALA A 200 2.42 -8.14 -13.27
CA ALA A 200 3.27 -9.25 -12.84
C ALA A 200 4.57 -9.37 -13.66
N ASN A 201 5.53 -10.09 -13.08
CA ASN A 201 6.79 -10.53 -13.69
C ASN A 201 7.78 -9.41 -14.07
N GLY A 202 7.44 -8.16 -13.82
CA GLY A 202 8.27 -6.97 -14.10
C GLY A 202 8.23 -5.99 -12.94
N ALA A 203 8.41 -4.70 -13.24
CA ALA A 203 8.20 -3.64 -12.26
C ALA A 203 6.74 -3.53 -11.82
N CYS A 204 6.48 -2.81 -10.74
CA CYS A 204 5.12 -2.61 -10.23
C CYS A 204 4.82 -1.11 -10.01
N ILE A 205 3.93 -0.77 -9.10
CA ILE A 205 3.28 0.54 -9.03
C ILE A 205 4.01 1.48 -8.07
N THR A 206 4.32 2.70 -8.52
CA THR A 206 4.89 3.77 -7.67
C THR A 206 3.99 5.01 -7.66
N ILE A 207 3.51 5.36 -6.46
CA ILE A 207 2.68 6.53 -6.15
C ILE A 207 3.56 7.54 -5.43
N GLN A 208 4.09 8.54 -6.15
CA GLN A 208 5.13 9.42 -5.63
C GLN A 208 4.72 10.89 -5.68
N PHE A 209 4.62 11.55 -4.52
CA PHE A 209 4.30 12.98 -4.35
C PHE A 209 3.01 13.41 -5.07
N ILE A 210 2.00 12.57 -5.01
CA ILE A 210 0.70 12.78 -5.65
C ILE A 210 -0.44 12.54 -4.67
N THR A 211 -1.65 12.85 -5.11
CA THR A 211 -2.84 12.66 -4.28
C THR A 211 -4.01 12.09 -5.07
N ASN A 212 -4.98 11.54 -4.35
CA ASN A 212 -6.23 11.03 -4.92
C ASN A 212 -6.02 9.86 -5.90
N VAL A 213 -5.56 8.73 -5.36
CA VAL A 213 -5.41 7.49 -6.13
C VAL A 213 -6.27 6.39 -5.52
N ILE A 214 -6.97 5.66 -6.38
CA ILE A 214 -7.70 4.42 -6.04
C ILE A 214 -7.15 3.29 -6.91
N ILE A 215 -6.72 2.19 -6.28
CA ILE A 215 -6.32 0.95 -6.97
C ILE A 215 -7.26 -0.16 -6.52
N HIS A 216 -8.01 -0.73 -7.46
CA HIS A 216 -9.08 -1.66 -7.13
C HIS A 216 -9.15 -2.86 -8.10
N GLY A 217 -9.16 -4.06 -7.54
CA GLY A 217 -9.48 -5.29 -8.25
C GLY A 217 -8.35 -5.90 -9.07
N LEU A 218 -7.09 -5.52 -8.82
CA LEU A 218 -5.92 -6.05 -9.51
C LEU A 218 -5.35 -7.31 -8.82
N HIS A 219 -4.71 -8.15 -9.61
CA HIS A 219 -3.71 -9.12 -9.14
C HIS A 219 -2.33 -8.51 -9.34
N ILE A 220 -1.55 -8.34 -8.26
CA ILE A 220 -0.19 -7.76 -8.32
C ILE A 220 0.76 -8.78 -7.69
N HIS A 221 1.67 -9.31 -8.50
CA HIS A 221 2.54 -10.38 -8.02
C HIS A 221 3.82 -10.52 -8.84
N ASP A 222 4.79 -11.21 -8.28
CA ASP A 222 6.09 -11.46 -8.93
C ASP A 222 6.77 -10.16 -9.38
N CYS A 223 6.60 -9.08 -8.57
CA CYS A 223 7.25 -7.79 -8.83
C CYS A 223 8.77 -7.91 -8.69
N LYS A 224 9.50 -7.26 -9.58
CA LYS A 224 10.96 -7.32 -9.67
C LYS A 224 11.59 -5.94 -9.52
N PRO A 225 12.79 -5.85 -8.92
CA PRO A 225 13.59 -4.64 -8.97
C PRO A 225 13.86 -4.22 -10.42
N THR A 226 13.68 -2.94 -10.69
CA THR A 226 14.00 -2.31 -11.98
C THR A 226 14.60 -0.94 -11.74
N GLY A 227 15.12 -0.29 -12.76
CA GLY A 227 15.68 1.05 -12.61
C GLY A 227 16.90 1.28 -13.49
N ASN A 228 17.65 2.33 -13.15
CA ASN A 228 18.76 2.85 -13.95
C ASN A 228 18.31 3.13 -15.39
N ALA A 229 17.15 3.73 -15.55
CA ALA A 229 16.52 4.00 -16.82
C ALA A 229 15.77 5.33 -16.84
N MET A 230 15.58 5.89 -18.04
CA MET A 230 14.68 7.02 -18.24
C MET A 230 13.24 6.52 -18.20
N VAL A 231 12.37 7.15 -17.42
CA VAL A 231 10.95 6.78 -17.27
C VAL A 231 10.08 8.02 -17.36
N ARG A 232 8.99 7.94 -18.12
CA ARG A 232 8.02 9.02 -18.22
C ARG A 232 7.11 9.07 -17.00
N SER A 233 6.95 10.27 -16.42
CA SER A 233 6.09 10.53 -15.27
C SER A 233 4.90 11.44 -15.60
N SER A 234 4.97 12.23 -16.70
CA SER A 234 3.87 13.04 -17.21
C SER A 234 3.96 13.18 -18.73
N PRO A 235 2.94 13.74 -19.44
CA PRO A 235 3.04 13.98 -20.88
C PRO A 235 4.23 14.85 -21.28
N SER A 236 4.63 15.77 -20.41
CA SER A 236 5.72 16.74 -20.65
C SER A 236 7.05 16.37 -20.00
N HIS A 237 7.10 15.35 -19.11
CA HIS A 237 8.28 15.04 -18.33
C HIS A 237 8.65 13.55 -18.36
N PHE A 238 9.93 13.27 -18.52
CA PHE A 238 10.56 11.99 -18.23
C PHE A 238 11.93 12.25 -17.58
N GLY A 239 12.38 11.35 -16.73
CA GLY A 239 13.61 11.52 -15.97
C GLY A 239 14.29 10.21 -15.65
N TRP A 240 15.54 10.30 -15.19
CA TRP A 240 16.30 9.15 -14.74
C TRP A 240 15.72 8.59 -13.44
N ARG A 241 15.49 7.29 -13.41
CA ARG A 241 15.07 6.57 -12.21
C ARG A 241 16.19 5.63 -11.76
N THR A 242 16.52 5.72 -10.48
CA THR A 242 17.42 4.76 -9.82
C THR A 242 16.74 3.42 -9.60
N MET A 243 17.39 2.49 -8.96
CA MET A 243 16.87 1.16 -8.70
C MET A 243 15.65 1.22 -7.74
N ALA A 244 14.54 0.65 -8.19
CA ALA A 244 13.41 0.30 -7.33
C ALA A 244 13.61 -1.09 -6.71
N ASP A 245 13.09 -1.30 -5.50
CA ASP A 245 13.30 -2.54 -4.73
C ASP A 245 12.34 -3.67 -5.10
N GLY A 246 11.27 -3.36 -5.83
CA GLY A 246 10.34 -4.38 -6.32
C GLY A 246 9.11 -4.56 -5.43
N ASP A 247 8.65 -3.48 -4.76
CA ASP A 247 7.34 -3.44 -4.09
C ASP A 247 6.19 -3.64 -5.08
N ALA A 248 5.08 -4.22 -4.63
CA ALA A 248 3.87 -4.26 -5.44
C ALA A 248 3.22 -2.87 -5.57
N VAL A 249 3.10 -2.15 -4.46
CA VAL A 249 2.64 -0.75 -4.42
C VAL A 249 3.52 0.03 -3.47
N SER A 250 4.32 0.95 -3.99
CA SER A 250 5.18 1.85 -3.25
C SER A 250 4.56 3.25 -3.18
N ILE A 251 4.36 3.79 -1.97
CA ILE A 251 3.70 5.09 -1.72
C ILE A 251 4.70 6.04 -1.07
N PHE A 252 5.10 7.08 -1.79
CA PHE A 252 6.10 8.06 -1.38
C PHE A 252 5.48 9.44 -1.25
N GLY A 253 5.50 10.06 -0.08
CA GLY A 253 5.09 11.45 0.15
C GLY A 253 3.69 11.78 -0.40
N SER A 254 2.78 10.81 -0.40
CA SER A 254 1.49 10.90 -1.08
C SER A 254 0.31 10.82 -0.13
N SER A 255 -0.86 11.31 -0.55
CA SER A 255 -2.04 11.34 0.32
C SER A 255 -3.35 11.02 -0.39
N HIS A 256 -4.39 10.72 0.40
CA HIS A 256 -5.71 10.34 -0.13
C HIS A 256 -5.58 9.14 -1.08
N ILE A 257 -5.00 8.06 -0.55
CA ILE A 257 -4.77 6.82 -1.29
C ILE A 257 -5.69 5.73 -0.74
N TRP A 258 -6.29 4.98 -1.66
CA TRP A 258 -7.12 3.83 -1.32
C TRP A 258 -6.75 2.62 -2.17
N ILE A 259 -6.25 1.57 -1.51
CA ILE A 259 -5.85 0.30 -2.10
C ILE A 259 -6.88 -0.74 -1.65
N ASP A 260 -7.74 -1.20 -2.59
CA ASP A 260 -8.93 -1.96 -2.23
C ASP A 260 -9.18 -3.15 -3.15
N HIS A 261 -9.56 -4.28 -2.58
CA HIS A 261 -9.88 -5.51 -3.31
C HIS A 261 -8.80 -5.98 -4.29
N ASN A 262 -7.52 -5.87 -3.93
CA ASN A 262 -6.43 -6.43 -4.74
C ASN A 262 -5.92 -7.73 -4.13
N SER A 263 -5.41 -8.63 -4.97
CA SER A 263 -4.68 -9.83 -4.55
C SER A 263 -3.19 -9.61 -4.76
N LEU A 264 -2.38 -9.69 -3.69
CA LEU A 264 -0.96 -9.34 -3.72
C LEU A 264 -0.11 -10.49 -3.17
N SER A 265 1.00 -10.81 -3.86
CA SER A 265 1.89 -11.89 -3.44
C SER A 265 3.25 -11.85 -4.15
N HIS A 266 4.25 -12.58 -3.62
CA HIS A 266 5.49 -12.97 -4.31
C HIS A 266 6.30 -11.81 -4.93
N CYS A 267 6.31 -10.62 -4.35
CA CYS A 267 7.16 -9.53 -4.81
C CYS A 267 8.58 -9.60 -4.24
N ALA A 268 9.49 -8.81 -4.78
CA ALA A 268 10.90 -8.84 -4.35
C ALA A 268 11.15 -8.12 -3.02
N ASP A 269 10.42 -7.01 -2.74
CA ASP A 269 10.38 -6.31 -1.47
C ASP A 269 8.92 -6.25 -0.97
N GLY A 270 8.38 -5.15 -0.43
CA GLY A 270 7.06 -5.08 0.16
C GLY A 270 5.88 -5.32 -0.79
N LEU A 271 4.70 -5.59 -0.22
CA LEU A 271 3.46 -5.63 -1.01
C LEU A 271 2.73 -4.28 -1.01
N VAL A 272 2.71 -3.57 0.13
CA VAL A 272 2.21 -2.19 0.21
C VAL A 272 3.08 -1.41 1.18
N ASP A 273 3.94 -0.56 0.67
CA ASP A 273 4.82 0.26 1.48
C ASP A 273 4.44 1.74 1.39
N ALA A 274 4.41 2.44 2.52
CA ALA A 274 4.13 3.88 2.59
C ALA A 274 5.17 4.59 3.44
N VAL A 275 5.84 5.57 2.85
CA VAL A 275 6.99 6.26 3.44
C VAL A 275 6.98 7.75 3.13
N MET A 276 7.95 8.49 3.69
CA MET A 276 8.24 9.90 3.36
C MET A 276 7.07 10.86 3.64
N GLY A 277 6.39 10.69 4.79
CA GLY A 277 5.28 11.55 5.18
C GLY A 277 3.95 11.23 4.48
N SER A 278 3.85 10.07 3.83
CA SER A 278 2.58 9.60 3.26
C SER A 278 1.50 9.50 4.33
N THR A 279 0.25 9.91 4.00
CA THR A 279 -0.84 9.95 4.99
C THR A 279 -2.22 9.87 4.33
N ALA A 280 -3.28 9.82 5.12
CA ALA A 280 -4.66 9.66 4.64
C ALA A 280 -4.82 8.43 3.72
N ILE A 281 -4.33 7.28 4.18
CA ILE A 281 -4.30 6.04 3.42
C ILE A 281 -5.31 5.05 3.99
N THR A 282 -6.02 4.33 3.13
CA THR A 282 -6.77 3.12 3.50
C THR A 282 -6.33 1.95 2.63
N VAL A 283 -5.99 0.85 3.29
CA VAL A 283 -5.70 -0.46 2.68
C VAL A 283 -6.81 -1.40 3.14
N SER A 284 -7.73 -1.78 2.24
CA SER A 284 -8.92 -2.53 2.63
C SER A 284 -9.28 -3.65 1.65
N ASN A 285 -9.91 -4.70 2.17
CA ASN A 285 -10.41 -5.83 1.38
C ASN A 285 -9.36 -6.50 0.48
N ASN A 286 -8.07 -6.31 0.74
CA ASN A 286 -7.04 -6.98 -0.04
C ASN A 286 -6.77 -8.39 0.51
N HIS A 287 -6.33 -9.27 -0.38
CA HIS A 287 -5.85 -10.59 -0.04
C HIS A 287 -4.33 -10.64 -0.24
N PHE A 288 -3.62 -10.85 0.85
CA PHE A 288 -2.16 -10.97 0.88
C PHE A 288 -1.77 -12.43 1.12
N THR A 289 -0.86 -12.98 0.33
CA THR A 289 -0.40 -14.35 0.48
C THR A 289 1.07 -14.51 0.08
N HIS A 290 1.74 -15.56 0.58
CA HIS A 290 3.04 -16.05 0.11
C HIS A 290 4.07 -14.92 -0.03
N HIS A 291 4.35 -14.22 1.07
CA HIS A 291 5.30 -13.12 1.07
C HIS A 291 5.96 -12.93 2.44
N ASN A 292 7.22 -12.46 2.44
CA ASN A 292 7.97 -12.26 3.67
C ASN A 292 7.59 -10.93 4.35
N GLU A 293 7.85 -9.80 3.72
CA GLU A 293 7.75 -8.45 4.29
C GLU A 293 6.54 -7.71 3.72
N VAL A 294 5.35 -7.94 4.28
CA VAL A 294 4.07 -7.61 3.63
C VAL A 294 3.83 -6.11 3.49
N MET A 295 4.05 -5.32 4.55
CA MET A 295 3.68 -3.90 4.56
C MET A 295 4.57 -3.10 5.49
N LEU A 296 5.27 -2.10 4.96
CA LEU A 296 6.07 -1.16 5.72
C LEU A 296 5.43 0.23 5.75
N LEU A 297 5.15 0.75 6.93
CA LEU A 297 4.55 2.06 7.15
C LEU A 297 5.50 2.92 7.97
N GLY A 298 6.19 3.84 7.30
CA GLY A 298 7.23 4.69 7.87
C GLY A 298 8.63 4.39 7.32
N HIS A 299 9.32 5.44 6.88
CA HIS A 299 10.59 5.36 6.15
C HIS A 299 11.76 4.85 7.01
N SER A 300 12.08 5.57 8.07
CA SER A 300 13.16 5.22 9.00
C SER A 300 12.84 5.73 10.40
N ASP A 301 13.54 5.20 11.42
CA ASP A 301 13.35 5.64 12.79
C ASP A 301 13.74 7.10 13.02
N SER A 302 14.65 7.64 12.20
CA SER A 302 15.07 9.04 12.24
C SER A 302 14.18 9.98 11.42
N TYR A 303 13.30 9.47 10.54
CA TYR A 303 12.47 10.32 9.68
C TYR A 303 11.18 10.72 10.40
N THR A 304 11.24 11.81 11.14
CA THR A 304 10.17 12.26 12.05
C THR A 304 8.92 12.82 11.35
N LYS A 305 8.97 13.12 10.04
CA LYS A 305 7.79 13.53 9.27
C LYS A 305 6.72 12.46 9.21
N ASP A 306 7.10 11.19 9.33
CA ASP A 306 6.16 10.07 9.42
C ASP A 306 5.28 10.11 10.70
N LYS A 307 5.55 11.00 11.67
CA LYS A 307 4.65 11.29 12.80
C LYS A 307 3.27 11.81 12.36
N LEU A 308 3.14 12.31 11.14
CA LEU A 308 1.87 12.77 10.55
C LEU A 308 1.10 11.62 9.88
N MET A 309 1.73 10.47 9.68
CA MET A 309 1.14 9.35 8.96
C MET A 309 -0.12 8.83 9.67
N GLN A 310 -1.20 8.68 8.89
CA GLN A 310 -2.44 8.05 9.33
C GLN A 310 -2.86 7.00 8.30
N VAL A 311 -2.88 5.74 8.71
CA VAL A 311 -3.24 4.61 7.85
C VAL A 311 -4.32 3.75 8.50
N THR A 312 -5.34 3.42 7.72
CA THR A 312 -6.36 2.42 8.07
C THR A 312 -6.07 1.13 7.33
N ILE A 313 -5.95 0.03 8.05
CA ILE A 313 -5.83 -1.33 7.53
C ILE A 313 -7.11 -2.06 7.95
N ALA A 314 -8.03 -2.34 7.00
CA ALA A 314 -9.37 -2.80 7.35
C ALA A 314 -9.89 -3.89 6.40
N TYR A 315 -10.54 -4.90 6.95
CA TYR A 315 -11.23 -5.97 6.19
C TYR A 315 -10.31 -6.76 5.24
N ASN A 316 -9.00 -6.72 5.44
CA ASN A 316 -8.06 -7.51 4.65
C ASN A 316 -8.02 -8.95 5.14
N HIS A 317 -7.69 -9.86 4.23
CA HIS A 317 -7.30 -11.22 4.56
C HIS A 317 -5.79 -11.35 4.39
N PHE A 318 -5.09 -11.47 5.49
CA PHE A 318 -3.68 -11.87 5.55
C PHE A 318 -3.65 -13.40 5.61
N GLY A 319 -3.49 -14.03 4.45
CA GLY A 319 -3.67 -15.45 4.21
C GLY A 319 -2.38 -16.28 4.36
N GLU A 320 -2.29 -17.33 3.59
CA GLU A 320 -1.23 -18.34 3.72
C GLU A 320 0.14 -17.82 3.29
N GLY A 321 1.20 -18.37 3.91
CA GLY A 321 2.60 -18.14 3.53
C GLY A 321 3.11 -16.72 3.80
N LEU A 322 2.50 -16.00 4.74
CA LEU A 322 2.97 -14.69 5.17
C LEU A 322 3.87 -14.80 6.38
N VAL A 323 5.03 -14.12 6.36
CA VAL A 323 6.02 -14.24 7.43
C VAL A 323 5.88 -13.13 8.46
N GLN A 324 5.90 -11.86 8.06
CA GLN A 324 5.97 -10.71 8.97
C GLN A 324 5.46 -9.40 8.34
N ARG A 325 5.37 -8.33 9.14
CA ARG A 325 5.03 -6.97 8.71
C ARG A 325 3.61 -6.82 8.14
N MET A 326 2.62 -7.18 8.94
CA MET A 326 1.21 -7.05 8.54
C MET A 326 0.40 -6.05 9.40
N PRO A 327 0.83 -4.81 9.61
CA PRO A 327 1.99 -4.10 9.09
C PRO A 327 3.22 -4.08 10.04
N ARG A 328 4.36 -3.53 9.56
CA ARG A 328 5.42 -2.94 10.36
C ARG A 328 5.33 -1.42 10.33
N CYS A 329 5.19 -0.77 11.50
CA CYS A 329 4.93 0.67 11.63
C CYS A 329 6.14 1.41 12.22
N ARG A 330 6.38 2.65 11.77
CA ARG A 330 7.29 3.63 12.38
C ARG A 330 6.57 4.95 12.54
N HIS A 331 6.67 5.57 13.74
CA HIS A 331 5.95 6.81 14.04
C HIS A 331 4.45 6.70 13.79
N GLY A 332 3.72 7.78 13.60
CA GLY A 332 2.36 7.84 13.07
C GLY A 332 1.26 7.11 13.86
N TYR A 333 0.08 6.99 13.23
CA TYR A 333 -1.16 6.50 13.83
C TYR A 333 -1.82 5.47 12.90
N PHE A 334 -1.97 4.25 13.40
CA PHE A 334 -2.42 3.11 12.60
C PHE A 334 -3.66 2.50 13.21
N HIS A 335 -4.73 2.43 12.42
CA HIS A 335 -5.96 1.74 12.78
C HIS A 335 -6.03 0.40 12.05
N VAL A 336 -5.76 -0.67 12.77
CA VAL A 336 -5.83 -2.06 12.30
C VAL A 336 -7.16 -2.62 12.75
N VAL A 337 -8.14 -2.77 11.84
CA VAL A 337 -9.52 -3.03 12.23
C VAL A 337 -10.21 -4.06 11.36
N ASN A 338 -10.79 -5.07 12.00
CA ASN A 338 -11.57 -6.14 11.36
C ASN A 338 -10.85 -6.89 10.23
N ASN A 339 -9.54 -7.10 10.36
CA ASN A 339 -8.78 -7.94 9.43
C ASN A 339 -8.76 -9.39 9.92
N ASP A 340 -8.61 -10.30 8.97
CA ASP A 340 -8.36 -11.72 9.22
C ASP A 340 -6.89 -12.06 9.00
N TYR A 341 -6.24 -12.60 10.04
CA TYR A 341 -4.86 -13.07 9.99
C TYR A 341 -4.84 -14.60 10.10
N THR A 342 -4.62 -15.27 8.99
CA THR A 342 -4.60 -16.73 8.88
C THR A 342 -3.37 -17.18 8.10
N HIS A 343 -2.30 -17.35 8.68
CA HIS A 343 -1.64 -16.98 9.93
C HIS A 343 -0.34 -16.23 9.58
N TRP A 344 0.60 -16.11 10.47
CA TRP A 344 1.94 -15.56 10.24
C TRP A 344 2.99 -16.59 10.60
N GLU A 345 4.24 -16.44 10.09
CA GLU A 345 5.34 -17.32 10.48
C GLU A 345 6.21 -16.71 11.57
N MET A 346 6.36 -15.39 11.64
CA MET A 346 7.19 -14.72 12.63
C MET A 346 6.38 -13.81 13.56
N TYR A 347 5.65 -12.82 13.01
CA TYR A 347 4.74 -11.94 13.76
C TYR A 347 3.75 -11.25 12.81
N ALA A 348 2.60 -10.84 13.32
CA ALA A 348 1.63 -10.09 12.51
C ALA A 348 1.94 -8.58 12.52
N ILE A 349 1.95 -7.92 13.68
CA ILE A 349 2.12 -6.48 13.80
C ILE A 349 3.48 -6.15 14.40
N GLY A 350 4.30 -5.38 13.70
CA GLY A 350 5.60 -4.94 14.16
C GLY A 350 5.74 -3.42 14.24
N GLY A 351 6.82 -2.96 14.88
CA GLY A 351 7.16 -1.54 14.84
C GLY A 351 8.42 -1.15 15.60
N SER A 352 8.88 0.07 15.28
CA SER A 352 9.95 0.82 15.93
C SER A 352 9.61 2.30 15.94
N ALA A 353 10.36 3.15 16.65
CA ALA A 353 10.17 4.61 16.64
C ALA A 353 8.76 5.09 17.05
N GLU A 354 8.17 4.50 18.09
CA GLU A 354 6.99 4.99 18.79
C GLU A 354 5.69 5.17 17.95
N PRO A 355 5.29 4.20 17.11
CA PRO A 355 3.99 4.26 16.45
C PRO A 355 2.85 4.09 17.46
N THR A 356 1.70 4.74 17.19
CA THR A 356 0.45 4.43 17.89
C THR A 356 -0.32 3.40 17.07
N ILE A 357 -0.56 2.21 17.66
CA ILE A 357 -1.28 1.12 17.01
C ILE A 357 -2.57 0.82 17.78
N ASN A 358 -3.69 0.98 17.08
CA ASN A 358 -5.02 0.68 17.55
C ASN A 358 -5.55 -0.56 16.82
N SER A 359 -5.45 -1.74 17.46
CA SER A 359 -6.00 -3.00 16.94
C SER A 359 -7.40 -3.20 17.49
N GLN A 360 -8.41 -3.30 16.60
CA GLN A 360 -9.80 -3.42 17.01
C GLN A 360 -10.57 -4.45 16.19
N GLY A 361 -11.16 -5.43 16.88
CA GLY A 361 -12.07 -6.38 16.29
C GLY A 361 -11.48 -7.28 15.19
N ASN A 362 -10.18 -7.48 15.18
CA ASN A 362 -9.50 -8.38 14.24
C ASN A 362 -9.62 -9.85 14.68
N ARG A 363 -9.36 -10.76 13.77
CA ARG A 363 -9.21 -12.20 14.03
C ARG A 363 -7.75 -12.58 13.81
N TYR A 364 -7.08 -13.05 14.84
CA TYR A 364 -5.68 -13.49 14.84
C TYR A 364 -5.61 -14.99 15.09
N ALA A 365 -5.42 -15.79 14.05
CA ALA A 365 -5.21 -17.23 14.16
C ALA A 365 -3.69 -17.51 14.11
N ALA A 366 -3.07 -17.74 15.25
CA ALA A 366 -1.64 -18.00 15.33
C ALA A 366 -1.26 -19.32 14.61
N PRO A 367 -0.03 -19.42 14.06
CA PRO A 367 0.48 -20.64 13.45
C PRO A 367 0.59 -21.77 14.47
N MET A 368 0.84 -23.00 14.00
CA MET A 368 1.07 -24.15 14.88
C MET A 368 2.38 -24.02 15.65
N ASP A 369 3.36 -23.29 15.14
CA ASP A 369 4.64 -23.05 15.83
C ASP A 369 4.38 -22.37 17.19
N ARG A 370 4.85 -23.03 18.25
CA ARG A 370 4.73 -22.55 19.64
C ARG A 370 5.52 -21.27 19.92
N PHE A 371 6.53 -20.96 19.11
CA PHE A 371 7.39 -19.78 19.27
C PHE A 371 6.86 -18.55 18.50
N ALA A 372 5.89 -18.71 17.61
CA ALA A 372 5.31 -17.64 16.82
C ALA A 372 3.86 -17.29 17.24
N LYS A 373 3.54 -17.41 18.55
CA LYS A 373 2.18 -17.12 19.07
C LYS A 373 1.94 -15.62 19.30
N GLU A 374 2.99 -14.82 19.47
CA GLU A 374 2.83 -13.39 19.70
C GLU A 374 2.43 -12.66 18.40
N VAL A 375 1.31 -11.93 18.46
CA VAL A 375 0.84 -11.06 17.36
C VAL A 375 1.82 -9.92 17.12
N THR A 376 2.45 -9.41 18.19
CA THR A 376 3.21 -8.15 18.22
C THR A 376 4.72 -8.37 18.23
N LYS A 377 5.46 -7.44 17.58
CA LYS A 377 6.93 -7.41 17.65
C LYS A 377 7.44 -5.97 17.76
N ARG A 378 8.18 -5.65 18.83
CA ARG A 378 8.98 -4.42 18.92
C ARG A 378 10.33 -4.72 18.32
N VAL A 379 10.64 -4.08 17.19
CA VAL A 379 11.82 -4.41 16.40
C VAL A 379 12.99 -3.58 16.91
N GLU A 380 14.08 -4.27 17.33
CA GLU A 380 15.34 -3.65 17.75
C GLU A 380 15.17 -2.51 18.78
N THR A 381 14.24 -2.69 19.75
CA THR A 381 13.92 -1.65 20.76
C THR A 381 13.84 -2.26 22.14
N ASP A 382 14.44 -1.61 23.12
CA ASP A 382 14.44 -2.05 24.50
C ASP A 382 13.08 -1.89 25.20
N ALA A 383 12.84 -2.75 26.19
CA ALA A 383 11.58 -2.73 26.94
C ALA A 383 11.36 -1.43 27.73
N SER A 384 12.42 -0.75 28.14
CA SER A 384 12.34 0.57 28.80
C SER A 384 11.78 1.66 27.90
N GLU A 385 11.94 1.51 26.59
CA GLU A 385 11.45 2.43 25.57
C GLU A 385 10.05 2.04 25.10
N TRP A 386 9.88 0.84 24.53
CA TRP A 386 8.61 0.47 23.90
C TRP A 386 7.43 0.35 24.89
N LYS A 387 7.66 0.14 26.17
CA LYS A 387 6.58 0.16 27.19
C LYS A 387 5.80 1.45 27.25
N LYS A 388 6.35 2.53 26.73
CA LYS A 388 5.70 3.85 26.65
C LYS A 388 4.85 4.02 25.39
N TRP A 389 5.03 3.18 24.36
CA TRP A 389 4.33 3.29 23.08
C TRP A 389 2.87 2.87 23.22
N ASN A 390 1.98 3.58 22.52
CA ASN A 390 0.55 3.34 22.60
C ASN A 390 0.10 2.22 21.66
N TRP A 391 0.18 0.98 22.10
CA TRP A 391 -0.30 -0.20 21.41
C TRP A 391 -1.41 -0.87 22.21
N ARG A 392 -2.62 -0.99 21.64
CA ARG A 392 -3.74 -1.68 22.27
C ARG A 392 -4.42 -2.68 21.35
N SER A 393 -5.12 -3.62 21.97
CA SER A 393 -5.99 -4.60 21.34
C SER A 393 -7.36 -4.53 22.03
N GLU A 394 -8.41 -4.26 21.25
CA GLU A 394 -9.78 -4.15 21.76
C GLU A 394 -10.74 -5.01 20.93
N GLY A 395 -11.41 -5.95 21.57
CA GLY A 395 -12.39 -6.82 20.91
C GLY A 395 -11.80 -7.75 19.85
N ASP A 396 -10.48 -7.90 19.78
CA ASP A 396 -9.80 -8.84 18.89
C ASP A 396 -10.06 -10.29 19.31
N LEU A 397 -10.23 -11.19 18.35
CA LEU A 397 -10.36 -12.62 18.54
C LEU A 397 -9.00 -13.29 18.38
N LEU A 398 -8.47 -13.82 19.48
CA LEU A 398 -7.16 -14.44 19.55
C LEU A 398 -7.32 -15.98 19.57
N LEU A 399 -6.90 -16.66 18.51
CA LEU A 399 -7.09 -18.09 18.31
C LEU A 399 -5.75 -18.83 18.33
N ASN A 400 -5.82 -20.12 18.63
CA ASN A 400 -4.67 -21.05 18.62
C ASN A 400 -3.50 -20.58 19.51
N GLY A 401 -3.81 -19.96 20.66
CA GLY A 401 -2.81 -19.45 21.61
C GLY A 401 -2.17 -18.13 21.20
N ALA A 402 -2.73 -17.42 20.22
CA ALA A 402 -2.32 -16.07 19.89
C ALA A 402 -2.44 -15.15 21.12
N PHE A 403 -1.51 -14.22 21.26
CA PHE A 403 -1.61 -13.18 22.28
C PHE A 403 -1.05 -11.85 21.75
N PHE A 404 -1.69 -10.76 22.16
CA PHE A 404 -1.24 -9.39 21.86
C PHE A 404 -0.55 -8.82 23.11
N ARG A 405 0.62 -8.21 22.97
CA ARG A 405 1.31 -7.54 24.07
C ARG A 405 1.02 -6.03 24.02
N PRO A 406 0.09 -5.51 24.83
CA PRO A 406 -0.20 -4.08 24.85
C PRO A 406 0.92 -3.29 25.53
N SER A 407 0.95 -1.98 25.28
CA SER A 407 1.89 -1.04 25.92
C SER A 407 1.32 0.38 25.96
N GLY A 408 1.99 1.24 26.75
CA GLY A 408 1.59 2.64 26.93
C GLY A 408 0.57 2.85 28.05
N ALA A 409 0.35 4.12 28.42
CA ALA A 409 -0.55 4.52 29.50
C ALA A 409 -2.04 4.54 29.12
N GLY A 410 -2.40 4.08 27.92
CA GLY A 410 -3.79 4.11 27.44
C GLY A 410 -4.32 5.51 27.14
N ALA A 411 -3.43 6.47 26.82
CA ALA A 411 -3.81 7.86 26.56
C ALA A 411 -4.86 7.95 25.45
N SER A 412 -6.09 8.33 25.79
CA SER A 412 -7.24 8.38 24.89
C SER A 412 -7.03 9.28 23.66
N ALA A 413 -6.26 10.38 23.80
CA ALA A 413 -5.99 11.32 22.72
C ALA A 413 -5.17 10.69 21.56
N SER A 414 -4.14 9.87 21.87
CA SER A 414 -3.36 9.18 20.84
C SER A 414 -4.21 8.18 20.07
N TYR A 415 -5.04 7.40 20.77
CA TYR A 415 -5.95 6.47 20.12
C TYR A 415 -7.07 7.16 19.33
N GLY A 416 -7.50 8.37 19.73
CA GLY A 416 -8.42 9.18 18.93
C GLY A 416 -7.85 9.49 17.53
N ARG A 417 -6.54 9.77 17.42
CA ARG A 417 -5.85 9.97 16.13
C ARG A 417 -5.64 8.65 15.36
N ALA A 418 -5.62 7.51 16.04
CA ALA A 418 -5.52 6.18 15.46
C ALA A 418 -6.88 5.47 15.35
N SER A 419 -8.01 6.20 15.34
CA SER A 419 -9.36 5.67 15.19
C SER A 419 -10.04 6.33 14.00
N SER A 420 -10.38 5.56 12.98
CA SER A 420 -10.87 6.07 11.70
C SER A 420 -12.28 5.59 11.33
N LEU A 421 -12.73 4.50 11.95
CA LEU A 421 -14.07 3.92 11.77
C LEU A 421 -14.49 3.11 13.00
N ALA A 422 -15.75 2.74 13.11
CA ALA A 422 -16.24 1.87 14.18
C ALA A 422 -15.94 0.41 13.84
N ALA A 423 -15.29 -0.31 14.77
CA ALA A 423 -15.04 -1.73 14.62
C ALA A 423 -16.34 -2.54 14.67
N LYS A 424 -16.43 -3.58 13.86
CA LYS A 424 -17.45 -4.62 13.95
C LYS A 424 -17.00 -5.68 14.97
N PRO A 425 -17.93 -6.47 15.55
CA PRO A 425 -17.54 -7.61 16.38
C PRO A 425 -16.59 -8.55 15.63
N SER A 426 -15.53 -9.00 16.30
CA SER A 426 -14.54 -9.90 15.71
C SER A 426 -15.10 -11.24 15.23
N SER A 427 -16.25 -11.68 15.77
CA SER A 427 -16.99 -12.84 15.31
C SER A 427 -17.53 -12.71 13.88
N MET A 428 -17.59 -11.51 13.33
CA MET A 428 -18.02 -11.27 11.94
C MET A 428 -16.87 -11.30 10.94
N VAL A 429 -15.61 -11.29 11.40
CA VAL A 429 -14.44 -11.09 10.55
C VAL A 429 -14.35 -12.13 9.44
N ASP A 430 -14.53 -13.40 9.75
CA ASP A 430 -14.52 -14.49 8.77
C ASP A 430 -15.51 -14.23 7.61
N THR A 431 -16.71 -13.76 7.92
CA THR A 431 -17.72 -13.44 6.91
C THR A 431 -17.38 -12.19 6.10
N ILE A 432 -16.99 -11.11 6.76
CA ILE A 432 -16.76 -9.80 6.10
C ILE A 432 -15.45 -9.73 5.32
N THR A 433 -14.52 -10.65 5.55
CA THR A 433 -13.25 -10.77 4.81
C THR A 433 -13.24 -11.93 3.81
N SER A 434 -14.28 -12.74 3.77
CA SER A 434 -14.36 -13.94 2.93
C SER A 434 -14.20 -13.68 1.43
N THR A 435 -14.45 -12.44 1.00
CA THR A 435 -14.31 -11.99 -0.39
C THR A 435 -13.20 -10.95 -0.55
N ALA A 436 -12.24 -10.88 0.37
CA ALA A 436 -11.05 -10.06 0.21
C ALA A 436 -10.24 -10.52 -1.01
N GLY A 437 -9.61 -9.56 -1.69
CA GLY A 437 -8.89 -9.81 -2.93
C GLY A 437 -9.65 -9.37 -4.18
N ALA A 438 -9.07 -9.63 -5.34
CA ALA A 438 -9.65 -9.28 -6.64
C ALA A 438 -10.93 -10.08 -6.90
N LEU A 439 -12.00 -9.37 -7.26
CA LEU A 439 -13.34 -9.93 -7.40
C LEU A 439 -13.65 -10.33 -8.85
N GLY A 440 -14.25 -11.50 -9.02
CA GLY A 440 -14.75 -12.01 -10.31
C GLY A 440 -16.06 -11.34 -10.76
N CYS A 441 -16.14 -10.02 -10.77
CA CYS A 441 -17.36 -9.27 -11.11
C CYS A 441 -17.83 -9.52 -12.53
N ARG A 442 -19.14 -9.73 -12.71
CA ARG A 442 -19.76 -9.92 -14.04
C ARG A 442 -20.85 -8.89 -14.30
N LYS A 443 -20.81 -8.26 -15.49
CA LYS A 443 -21.82 -7.27 -15.90
C LYS A 443 -23.24 -7.82 -15.78
N GLY A 444 -24.16 -7.01 -15.27
CA GLY A 444 -25.57 -7.36 -15.11
C GLY A 444 -25.90 -8.20 -13.87
N ARG A 445 -24.93 -8.48 -13.01
CA ARG A 445 -25.10 -9.15 -11.71
C ARG A 445 -24.45 -8.33 -10.60
N PRO A 446 -24.89 -8.44 -9.35
CA PRO A 446 -24.13 -7.96 -8.21
C PRO A 446 -22.70 -8.52 -8.25
N CYS A 447 -21.76 -7.76 -7.84
CA CYS A 447 -20.39 -8.25 -7.73
C CYS A 447 -20.16 -8.88 -6.35
#